data_cb86339c32b9e18da8a8abd922f3a3dc
#
_entry.id   cb86339c32b9e18da8a8abd922f3a3dc
#
_cell.length_a   1.000
_cell.length_b   1.000
_cell.length_c   1.000
_cell.angle_alpha   90.00
_cell.angle_beta   90.00
_cell.angle_gamma   90.00
#
_symmetry.space_group_name_H-M   'P 1'
#
loop_
_entity.id
_entity.type
_entity.pdbx_description
1 polymer ?
#
loop_
_entity_poly.entity_id
_entity_poly.type
_entity_poly.pdbx_seq_one_letter_code
_entity_poly.pdbx_strand_id
1 'polypeptide(L)'
;MKNKKMWAGRFSKEIDEKVNDFNSSISFDARMYKEDIEGSIAHATMLGECNIIDLKESKAIVEGLKEILKDIESGKLQFDSSSEDIHMFIESELTERLGDTGKRLHTARSRNDQVALDIRMYLKKEIKEIENLTKKLMRVLIDLAEKNLKTVMPGYTHLQRAQPITFAHHIMAYAQMFLRDLGRLKDTYKRINIMPLGSGALASTTYQVNRQRVCNLLGFDEITQNSLDAVSDRDFCIELASDLSILMMHLSRFSEEIILWCSWEFKFIELDDAYSTGSSIMPQKKNPDITELIRGKTGRVYGDLNTLLTIMKGLPLAYNKDMQEDKEAIFDAIDTVKLCINTFIPMLETMTIIKKNMREAAAKGFINATDCADYLVKKGIPFRDAYKITGEIVRLCIENNLTLETMPIEKYKEFSNKFEEDIFEAINLETCVMQRKVEGGPAPESVKAQIEYVRNKIN
;
A
#
# COMPACT_ATOMS: atom_id res chain seq x y z
N MET A 1 12.62 -39.41 -24.40
CA MET A 1 12.71 -40.05 -23.06
C MET A 1 11.72 -39.31 -22.19
N LYS A 2 10.66 -40.00 -21.69
CA LYS A 2 9.62 -39.36 -20.84
C LYS A 2 10.25 -38.77 -19.57
N ASN A 3 9.85 -37.54 -19.23
CA ASN A 3 10.30 -36.76 -18.09
C ASN A 3 10.35 -37.53 -16.78
N LYS A 4 11.51 -38.14 -16.46
CA LYS A 4 11.75 -38.60 -15.08
C LYS A 4 12.05 -37.33 -14.25
N LYS A 5 11.20 -37.03 -13.24
CA LYS A 5 11.45 -35.95 -12.31
C LYS A 5 12.84 -36.10 -11.67
N MET A 6 13.57 -35.02 -11.48
CA MET A 6 14.96 -35.00 -11.01
C MET A 6 15.13 -35.64 -9.63
N TRP A 7 14.07 -35.72 -8.79
CA TRP A 7 14.06 -36.32 -7.47
C TRP A 7 13.57 -37.78 -7.46
N ALA A 8 13.27 -38.40 -8.61
CA ALA A 8 12.66 -39.74 -8.71
C ALA A 8 13.61 -40.91 -8.42
N GLY A 9 14.84 -40.70 -7.99
CA GLY A 9 15.86 -41.76 -7.87
C GLY A 9 15.51 -42.98 -7.02
N ARG A 10 14.65 -42.79 -6.00
CA ARG A 10 14.23 -43.86 -5.08
C ARG A 10 12.89 -44.54 -5.47
N PHE A 11 12.09 -43.84 -6.30
CA PHE A 11 10.71 -44.25 -6.55
C PHE A 11 10.63 -45.26 -7.72
N SER A 12 9.85 -46.33 -7.52
CA SER A 12 9.65 -47.41 -8.49
C SER A 12 8.41 -47.24 -9.38
N LYS A 13 7.56 -46.25 -9.05
CA LYS A 13 6.33 -45.95 -9.80
C LYS A 13 6.36 -44.48 -10.27
N GLU A 14 5.73 -44.22 -11.40
CA GLU A 14 5.44 -42.85 -11.85
C GLU A 14 4.39 -42.24 -10.94
N ILE A 15 4.45 -40.89 -10.79
CA ILE A 15 3.45 -40.12 -10.04
C ILE A 15 2.15 -40.10 -10.84
N ASP A 16 1.02 -40.25 -10.16
CA ASP A 16 -0.30 -40.00 -10.74
C ASP A 16 -0.41 -38.58 -11.29
N GLU A 17 -0.99 -38.42 -12.46
CA GLU A 17 -1.11 -37.14 -13.15
C GLU A 17 -1.85 -36.10 -12.30
N LYS A 18 -2.93 -36.50 -11.60
CA LYS A 18 -3.69 -35.61 -10.69
C LYS A 18 -2.84 -35.12 -9.50
N VAL A 19 -1.97 -35.98 -8.99
CA VAL A 19 -1.03 -35.64 -7.91
C VAL A 19 0.03 -34.67 -8.44
N ASN A 20 0.44 -34.81 -9.70
CA ASN A 20 1.35 -33.87 -10.32
C ASN A 20 0.74 -32.49 -10.43
N ASP A 21 -0.49 -32.39 -10.95
CA ASP A 21 -1.22 -31.12 -11.08
C ASP A 21 -1.46 -30.49 -9.71
N PHE A 22 -1.87 -31.29 -8.71
CA PHE A 22 -2.09 -30.81 -7.36
C PHE A 22 -0.84 -30.25 -6.69
N ASN A 23 0.34 -30.77 -7.00
CA ASN A 23 1.62 -30.31 -6.45
C ASN A 23 2.27 -29.19 -7.23
N SER A 24 1.82 -28.93 -8.47
CA SER A 24 2.44 -27.93 -9.34
C SER A 24 2.18 -26.51 -8.88
N SER A 25 3.20 -25.66 -8.98
CA SER A 25 3.12 -24.22 -8.69
C SER A 25 3.49 -23.33 -9.87
N ILE A 26 3.87 -23.93 -11.01
CA ILE A 26 4.34 -23.16 -12.20
C ILE A 26 3.33 -22.10 -12.67
N SER A 27 2.03 -22.33 -12.47
CA SER A 27 0.96 -21.41 -12.88
C SER A 27 1.02 -20.06 -12.19
N PHE A 28 1.59 -19.97 -10.99
CA PHE A 28 1.71 -18.73 -10.22
C PHE A 28 3.16 -18.36 -9.89
N ASP A 29 4.09 -19.32 -9.72
CA ASP A 29 5.48 -19.01 -9.38
C ASP A 29 6.34 -18.66 -10.60
N ALA A 30 5.88 -18.94 -11.82
CA ALA A 30 6.54 -18.53 -13.06
C ALA A 30 6.87 -17.04 -13.10
N ARG A 31 6.13 -16.20 -12.39
CA ARG A 31 6.38 -14.75 -12.29
C ARG A 31 7.73 -14.40 -11.62
N MET A 32 8.32 -15.34 -10.87
CA MET A 32 9.63 -15.16 -10.22
C MET A 32 10.81 -15.64 -11.10
N TYR A 33 10.62 -15.88 -12.40
CA TYR A 33 11.66 -16.41 -13.28
C TYR A 33 12.95 -15.55 -13.28
N LYS A 34 12.82 -14.24 -13.13
CA LYS A 34 13.98 -13.32 -13.06
C LYS A 34 14.79 -13.54 -11.79
N GLU A 35 14.09 -13.62 -10.67
CA GLU A 35 14.69 -13.82 -9.35
C GLU A 35 15.41 -15.17 -9.30
N ASP A 36 14.78 -16.24 -9.80
CA ASP A 36 15.40 -17.56 -9.85
C ASP A 36 16.68 -17.57 -10.72
N ILE A 37 16.62 -16.94 -11.90
CA ILE A 37 17.79 -16.84 -12.79
C ILE A 37 18.89 -15.98 -12.18
N GLU A 38 18.57 -14.80 -11.62
CA GLU A 38 19.52 -13.91 -10.95
C GLU A 38 20.18 -14.60 -9.76
N GLY A 39 19.38 -15.27 -8.91
CA GLY A 39 19.86 -16.07 -7.77
C GLY A 39 20.77 -17.22 -8.21
N SER A 40 20.38 -17.95 -9.27
CA SER A 40 21.16 -19.04 -9.84
C SER A 40 22.47 -18.55 -10.48
N ILE A 41 22.50 -17.38 -11.13
CA ILE A 41 23.73 -16.76 -11.64
C ILE A 41 24.69 -16.43 -10.50
N ALA A 42 24.21 -15.83 -9.42
CA ALA A 42 25.03 -15.51 -8.25
C ALA A 42 25.58 -16.78 -7.58
N HIS A 43 24.75 -17.82 -7.47
CA HIS A 43 25.14 -19.12 -6.92
C HIS A 43 26.22 -19.79 -7.76
N ALA A 44 26.01 -19.93 -9.09
CA ALA A 44 26.98 -20.53 -10.00
C ALA A 44 28.32 -19.76 -10.01
N THR A 45 28.27 -18.44 -9.95
CA THR A 45 29.47 -17.58 -9.85
C THR A 45 30.26 -17.92 -8.58
N MET A 46 29.59 -17.99 -7.44
CA MET A 46 30.21 -18.33 -6.16
C MET A 46 30.80 -19.74 -6.16
N LEU A 47 30.09 -20.73 -6.74
CA LEU A 47 30.58 -22.11 -6.84
C LEU A 47 31.92 -22.19 -7.62
N GLY A 48 32.03 -21.46 -8.73
CA GLY A 48 33.26 -21.37 -9.50
C GLY A 48 34.40 -20.65 -8.75
N GLU A 49 34.10 -19.50 -8.11
CA GLU A 49 35.07 -18.73 -7.31
C GLU A 49 35.60 -19.51 -6.10
N CYS A 50 34.76 -20.39 -5.49
CA CYS A 50 35.14 -21.26 -4.41
C CYS A 50 35.76 -22.60 -4.85
N ASN A 51 36.02 -22.81 -6.15
CA ASN A 51 36.52 -24.05 -6.73
C ASN A 51 35.70 -25.31 -6.39
N ILE A 52 34.38 -25.16 -6.17
CA ILE A 52 33.45 -26.26 -5.95
C ILE A 52 33.09 -26.93 -7.27
N ILE A 53 32.98 -26.13 -8.34
CA ILE A 53 32.87 -26.57 -9.72
C ILE A 53 34.00 -25.90 -10.55
N ASP A 54 34.31 -26.48 -11.72
CA ASP A 54 35.29 -25.87 -12.60
C ASP A 54 34.85 -24.46 -13.04
N LEU A 55 35.79 -23.52 -13.09
CA LEU A 55 35.51 -22.12 -13.45
C LEU A 55 34.94 -21.97 -14.87
N LYS A 56 35.33 -22.86 -15.82
CA LYS A 56 34.77 -22.85 -17.17
C LYS A 56 33.33 -23.32 -17.16
N GLU A 57 33.00 -24.34 -16.36
CA GLU A 57 31.62 -24.82 -16.17
C GLU A 57 30.75 -23.75 -15.52
N SER A 58 31.25 -23.08 -14.46
CA SER A 58 30.58 -21.94 -13.84
C SER A 58 30.22 -20.85 -14.83
N LYS A 59 31.18 -20.44 -15.68
CA LYS A 59 30.94 -19.45 -16.73
C LYS A 59 29.93 -19.92 -17.77
N ALA A 60 30.00 -21.19 -18.20
CA ALA A 60 29.03 -21.75 -19.14
C ALA A 60 27.60 -21.75 -18.55
N ILE A 61 27.45 -22.11 -17.28
CA ILE A 61 26.16 -22.04 -16.56
C ILE A 61 25.62 -20.60 -16.53
N VAL A 62 26.46 -19.63 -16.15
CA VAL A 62 26.08 -18.20 -16.09
C VAL A 62 25.61 -17.70 -17.46
N GLU A 63 26.33 -18.02 -18.52
CA GLU A 63 25.92 -17.59 -19.88
C GLU A 63 24.64 -18.33 -20.34
N GLY A 64 24.52 -19.64 -20.08
CA GLY A 64 23.29 -20.38 -20.37
C GLY A 64 22.06 -19.81 -19.66
N LEU A 65 22.19 -19.41 -18.40
CA LEU A 65 21.11 -18.75 -17.62
C LEU A 65 20.73 -17.39 -18.22
N LYS A 66 21.71 -16.58 -18.66
CA LYS A 66 21.45 -15.30 -19.35
C LYS A 66 20.73 -15.49 -20.68
N GLU A 67 21.08 -16.53 -21.43
CA GLU A 67 20.40 -16.87 -22.68
C GLU A 67 18.95 -17.32 -22.42
N ILE A 68 18.71 -18.13 -21.38
CA ILE A 68 17.35 -18.52 -20.96
C ILE A 68 16.53 -17.28 -20.61
N LEU A 69 17.08 -16.36 -19.80
CA LEU A 69 16.41 -15.09 -19.47
C LEU A 69 16.02 -14.32 -20.72
N LYS A 70 16.94 -14.15 -21.64
CA LYS A 70 16.70 -13.45 -22.91
C LYS A 70 15.63 -14.15 -23.76
N ASP A 71 15.65 -15.47 -23.82
CA ASP A 71 14.67 -16.24 -24.59
C ASP A 71 13.26 -16.14 -23.98
N ILE A 72 13.13 -16.11 -22.65
CA ILE A 72 11.85 -15.86 -21.95
C ILE A 72 11.38 -14.43 -22.23
N GLU A 73 12.21 -13.42 -22.03
CA GLU A 73 11.84 -12.01 -22.20
C GLU A 73 11.47 -11.66 -23.65
N SER A 74 12.06 -12.34 -24.62
CA SER A 74 11.71 -12.19 -26.05
C SER A 74 10.48 -12.99 -26.49
N GLY A 75 9.92 -13.83 -25.61
CA GLY A 75 8.80 -14.72 -25.93
C GLY A 75 9.17 -15.95 -26.77
N LYS A 76 10.47 -16.17 -27.00
CA LYS A 76 10.98 -17.33 -27.74
C LYS A 76 10.86 -18.63 -26.91
N LEU A 77 11.03 -18.54 -25.60
CA LEU A 77 10.84 -19.61 -24.65
C LEU A 77 9.59 -19.31 -23.81
N GLN A 78 8.63 -20.22 -23.80
CA GLN A 78 7.41 -20.14 -23.00
C GLN A 78 7.45 -21.16 -21.86
N PHE A 79 6.80 -20.85 -20.75
CA PHE A 79 6.74 -21.77 -19.63
C PHE A 79 5.95 -23.02 -19.96
N ASP A 80 6.54 -24.17 -19.67
CA ASP A 80 5.87 -25.47 -19.81
C ASP A 80 5.00 -25.76 -18.58
N SER A 81 3.68 -25.79 -18.76
CA SER A 81 2.70 -26.09 -17.72
C SER A 81 2.84 -27.50 -17.12
N SER A 82 3.61 -28.40 -17.76
CA SER A 82 3.91 -29.73 -17.22
C SER A 82 5.06 -29.72 -16.20
N SER A 83 5.78 -28.61 -16.07
CA SER A 83 6.81 -28.41 -15.04
C SER A 83 6.19 -28.28 -13.67
N GLU A 84 6.86 -28.79 -12.63
CA GLU A 84 6.35 -28.70 -11.25
C GLU A 84 6.37 -27.27 -10.73
N ASP A 85 7.47 -26.54 -10.97
CA ASP A 85 7.71 -25.16 -10.56
C ASP A 85 8.67 -24.44 -11.52
N ILE A 86 8.82 -23.15 -11.36
CA ILE A 86 9.71 -22.33 -12.19
C ILE A 86 11.17 -22.76 -12.06
N HIS A 87 11.58 -23.20 -10.90
CA HIS A 87 12.96 -23.61 -10.63
C HIS A 87 13.33 -24.87 -11.40
N MET A 88 12.43 -25.87 -11.44
CA MET A 88 12.61 -27.10 -12.22
C MET A 88 12.59 -26.79 -13.71
N PHE A 89 11.73 -25.87 -14.15
CA PHE A 89 11.69 -25.43 -15.54
C PHE A 89 13.04 -24.86 -15.98
N ILE A 90 13.59 -23.91 -15.23
CA ILE A 90 14.88 -23.26 -15.58
C ILE A 90 16.04 -24.26 -15.52
N GLU A 91 16.07 -25.14 -14.51
CA GLU A 91 17.12 -26.16 -14.37
C GLU A 91 17.06 -27.20 -15.49
N SER A 92 15.85 -27.57 -15.94
CA SER A 92 15.65 -28.48 -17.08
C SER A 92 16.11 -27.85 -18.37
N GLU A 93 15.73 -26.62 -18.67
CA GLU A 93 16.17 -25.85 -19.83
C GLU A 93 17.71 -25.70 -19.87
N LEU A 94 18.31 -25.37 -18.73
CA LEU A 94 19.76 -25.26 -18.61
C LEU A 94 20.45 -26.61 -18.88
N THR A 95 19.88 -27.68 -18.35
CA THR A 95 20.41 -29.04 -18.55
C THR A 95 20.26 -29.51 -20.00
N GLU A 96 19.17 -29.16 -20.67
CA GLU A 96 19.00 -29.44 -22.11
C GLU A 96 20.06 -28.76 -22.96
N ARG A 97 20.41 -27.51 -22.63
CA ARG A 97 21.42 -26.72 -23.37
C ARG A 97 22.88 -27.16 -23.10
N LEU A 98 23.18 -27.51 -21.84
CA LEU A 98 24.57 -27.69 -21.39
C LEU A 98 24.91 -29.15 -20.95
N GLY A 99 23.95 -30.06 -20.97
CA GLY A 99 24.16 -31.43 -20.53
C GLY A 99 24.58 -31.53 -19.07
N ASP A 100 25.62 -32.32 -18.78
CA ASP A 100 26.10 -32.56 -17.42
C ASP A 100 26.63 -31.29 -16.72
N THR A 101 27.11 -30.31 -17.47
CA THR A 101 27.51 -29.01 -16.93
C THR A 101 26.31 -28.28 -16.31
N GLY A 102 25.14 -28.30 -16.96
CA GLY A 102 23.90 -27.68 -16.43
C GLY A 102 23.46 -28.30 -15.09
N LYS A 103 23.59 -29.61 -14.93
CA LYS A 103 23.24 -30.32 -13.69
C LYS A 103 24.08 -29.89 -12.48
N ARG A 104 25.26 -29.30 -12.67
CA ARG A 104 26.12 -28.82 -11.59
C ARG A 104 25.57 -27.59 -10.88
N LEU A 105 24.60 -26.87 -11.48
CA LEU A 105 23.99 -25.70 -10.86
C LEU A 105 23.38 -26.04 -9.49
N HIS A 106 22.84 -27.24 -9.29
CA HIS A 106 22.19 -27.65 -8.03
C HIS A 106 23.18 -27.99 -6.88
N THR A 107 24.49 -28.00 -7.16
CA THR A 107 25.51 -28.32 -6.15
C THR A 107 25.42 -27.36 -4.97
N ALA A 108 25.44 -27.90 -3.74
CA ALA A 108 25.37 -27.15 -2.48
C ALA A 108 24.11 -26.27 -2.29
N ARG A 109 23.03 -26.56 -3.01
CA ARG A 109 21.73 -25.84 -2.93
C ARG A 109 20.59 -26.81 -2.70
N SER A 110 19.53 -26.35 -2.05
CA SER A 110 18.24 -27.01 -1.96
C SER A 110 17.16 -26.17 -2.62
N ARG A 111 16.05 -26.81 -3.02
CA ARG A 111 14.83 -26.08 -3.41
C ARG A 111 14.36 -25.13 -2.28
N ASN A 112 14.54 -25.52 -1.02
CA ASN A 112 14.05 -24.76 0.13
C ASN A 112 14.72 -23.39 0.28
N ASP A 113 16.05 -23.30 0.21
CA ASP A 113 16.76 -22.03 0.29
C ASP A 113 16.66 -21.21 -1.01
N GLN A 114 16.49 -21.89 -2.16
CA GLN A 114 16.23 -21.25 -3.45
C GLN A 114 14.88 -20.51 -3.45
N VAL A 115 13.80 -21.18 -3.07
CA VAL A 115 12.46 -20.55 -2.98
C VAL A 115 12.45 -19.41 -1.98
N ALA A 116 13.09 -19.58 -0.81
CA ALA A 116 13.19 -18.53 0.20
C ALA A 116 13.95 -17.30 -0.30
N LEU A 117 14.98 -17.49 -1.15
CA LEU A 117 15.69 -16.39 -1.82
C LEU A 117 14.78 -15.65 -2.81
N ASP A 118 14.15 -16.41 -3.70
CA ASP A 118 13.44 -15.85 -4.85
C ASP A 118 12.23 -15.03 -4.42
N ILE A 119 11.47 -15.51 -3.43
CA ILE A 119 10.36 -14.74 -2.90
C ILE A 119 10.83 -13.45 -2.22
N ARG A 120 11.96 -13.47 -1.48
CA ARG A 120 12.53 -12.24 -0.90
C ARG A 120 12.97 -11.25 -1.98
N MET A 121 13.65 -11.73 -3.02
CA MET A 121 14.08 -10.90 -4.14
C MET A 121 12.89 -10.28 -4.88
N TYR A 122 11.84 -11.06 -5.12
CA TYR A 122 10.61 -10.60 -5.74
C TYR A 122 9.94 -9.52 -4.88
N LEU A 123 9.72 -9.80 -3.60
CA LEU A 123 9.04 -8.85 -2.70
C LEU A 123 9.84 -7.55 -2.49
N LYS A 124 11.18 -7.59 -2.51
CA LYS A 124 12.01 -6.37 -2.49
C LYS A 124 11.69 -5.44 -3.65
N LYS A 125 11.52 -5.98 -4.87
CA LYS A 125 11.16 -5.21 -6.08
C LYS A 125 9.74 -4.66 -5.96
N GLU A 126 8.79 -5.46 -5.52
CA GLU A 126 7.39 -5.10 -5.37
C GLU A 126 7.17 -4.00 -4.31
N ILE A 127 7.87 -4.07 -3.16
CA ILE A 127 7.83 -3.01 -2.16
C ILE A 127 8.29 -1.68 -2.76
N LYS A 128 9.37 -1.67 -3.55
CA LYS A 128 9.86 -0.44 -4.19
C LYS A 128 8.86 0.14 -5.19
N GLU A 129 8.17 -0.72 -5.92
CA GLU A 129 7.12 -0.27 -6.82
C GLU A 129 5.93 0.34 -6.05
N ILE A 130 5.47 -0.33 -4.98
CA ILE A 130 4.36 0.19 -4.13
C ILE A 130 4.78 1.48 -3.42
N GLU A 131 6.02 1.60 -2.92
CA GLU A 131 6.55 2.86 -2.38
C GLU A 131 6.45 3.99 -3.41
N ASN A 132 6.85 3.73 -4.66
CA ASN A 132 6.81 4.73 -5.74
C ASN A 132 5.37 5.13 -6.09
N LEU A 133 4.46 4.17 -6.17
CA LEU A 133 3.03 4.44 -6.40
C LEU A 133 2.42 5.25 -5.26
N THR A 134 2.74 4.90 -4.01
CA THR A 134 2.27 5.64 -2.83
C THR A 134 2.81 7.08 -2.82
N LYS A 135 4.08 7.27 -3.16
CA LYS A 135 4.66 8.63 -3.33
C LYS A 135 3.97 9.40 -4.45
N LYS A 136 3.63 8.74 -5.57
CA LYS A 136 2.88 9.38 -6.66
C LYS A 136 1.50 9.83 -6.19
N LEU A 137 0.77 8.97 -5.47
CA LEU A 137 -0.51 9.32 -4.85
C LEU A 137 -0.36 10.54 -3.93
N MET A 138 0.66 10.55 -3.07
CA MET A 138 0.90 11.67 -2.15
C MET A 138 1.19 12.98 -2.87
N ARG A 139 1.90 12.95 -4.02
CA ARG A 139 2.10 14.17 -4.85
C ARG A 139 0.79 14.73 -5.37
N VAL A 140 -0.13 13.85 -5.83
CA VAL A 140 -1.47 14.28 -6.25
C VAL A 140 -2.25 14.92 -5.11
N LEU A 141 -2.16 14.37 -3.88
CA LEU A 141 -2.79 14.99 -2.71
C LEU A 141 -2.20 16.36 -2.38
N ILE A 142 -0.89 16.53 -2.49
CA ILE A 142 -0.20 17.80 -2.34
C ILE A 142 -0.72 18.83 -3.37
N ASP A 143 -0.79 18.45 -4.65
CA ASP A 143 -1.26 19.32 -5.73
C ASP A 143 -2.72 19.74 -5.53
N LEU A 144 -3.58 18.81 -5.09
CA LEU A 144 -4.97 19.10 -4.74
C LEU A 144 -5.07 20.06 -3.55
N ALA A 145 -4.25 19.85 -2.53
CA ALA A 145 -4.21 20.70 -1.35
C ALA A 145 -3.74 22.13 -1.71
N GLU A 146 -2.68 22.31 -2.51
CA GLU A 146 -2.17 23.61 -2.94
C GLU A 146 -3.22 24.43 -3.69
N LYS A 147 -3.99 23.78 -4.58
CA LYS A 147 -5.07 24.43 -5.35
C LYS A 147 -6.28 24.82 -4.49
N ASN A 148 -6.38 24.29 -3.27
CA ASN A 148 -7.58 24.40 -2.43
C ASN A 148 -7.30 24.92 -1.00
N LEU A 149 -6.20 25.63 -0.79
CA LEU A 149 -5.78 26.17 0.52
C LEU A 149 -6.85 27.05 1.20
N LYS A 150 -7.71 27.70 0.41
CA LYS A 150 -8.77 28.60 0.88
C LYS A 150 -10.18 28.04 0.63
N THR A 151 -10.33 26.82 0.18
CA THR A 151 -11.64 26.20 -0.06
C THR A 151 -12.23 25.76 1.26
N VAL A 152 -13.08 26.60 1.85
CA VAL A 152 -13.75 26.33 3.13
C VAL A 152 -14.78 25.21 2.96
N MET A 153 -14.78 24.24 3.87
CA MET A 153 -15.75 23.16 3.97
C MET A 153 -16.08 22.87 5.44
N PRO A 154 -17.20 22.22 5.73
CA PRO A 154 -17.46 21.73 7.08
C PRO A 154 -16.55 20.55 7.42
N GLY A 155 -15.90 20.59 8.56
CA GLY A 155 -15.32 19.40 9.20
C GLY A 155 -16.41 18.64 9.93
N TYR A 156 -16.30 17.30 9.93
CA TYR A 156 -17.31 16.41 10.51
C TYR A 156 -16.74 15.60 11.67
N THR A 157 -17.57 15.42 12.71
CA THR A 157 -17.44 14.38 13.72
C THR A 157 -18.80 13.69 13.85
N HIS A 158 -18.84 12.37 13.98
CA HIS A 158 -20.10 11.59 14.03
C HIS A 158 -21.01 11.85 12.81
N LEU A 159 -20.45 12.18 11.65
CA LEU A 159 -21.16 12.67 10.46
C LEU A 159 -22.02 13.92 10.70
N GLN A 160 -21.80 14.63 11.82
CA GLN A 160 -22.37 15.93 12.11
C GLN A 160 -21.38 17.04 11.76
N ARG A 161 -21.88 18.15 11.25
CA ARG A 161 -21.06 19.36 10.99
C ARG A 161 -20.52 19.85 12.32
N ALA A 162 -19.20 20.04 12.41
CA ALA A 162 -18.53 20.34 13.68
C ALA A 162 -17.85 21.71 13.67
N GLN A 163 -16.81 21.88 12.87
CA GLN A 163 -16.05 23.12 12.80
C GLN A 163 -15.63 23.41 11.34
N PRO A 164 -15.39 24.71 10.98
CA PRO A 164 -14.93 25.03 9.63
C PRO A 164 -13.47 24.63 9.45
N ILE A 165 -13.19 23.98 8.32
CA ILE A 165 -11.85 23.61 7.88
C ILE A 165 -11.67 23.99 6.40
N THR A 166 -10.50 23.70 5.82
CA THR A 166 -10.32 23.75 4.36
C THR A 166 -10.28 22.35 3.77
N PHE A 167 -10.65 22.23 2.50
CA PHE A 167 -10.48 21.01 1.72
C PHE A 167 -9.00 20.56 1.71
N ALA A 168 -8.08 21.51 1.60
CA ALA A 168 -6.65 21.26 1.68
C ALA A 168 -6.24 20.59 3.00
N HIS A 169 -6.74 21.10 4.12
CA HIS A 169 -6.48 20.50 5.43
C HIS A 169 -6.98 19.05 5.52
N HIS A 170 -8.18 18.81 5.01
CA HIS A 170 -8.78 17.46 4.97
C HIS A 170 -7.93 16.48 4.14
N ILE A 171 -7.55 16.89 2.92
CA ILE A 171 -6.73 16.07 2.03
C ILE A 171 -5.35 15.77 2.63
N MET A 172 -4.74 16.73 3.31
CA MET A 172 -3.45 16.52 3.97
C MET A 172 -3.51 15.51 5.14
N ALA A 173 -4.69 15.27 5.73
CA ALA A 173 -4.86 14.19 6.71
C ALA A 173 -4.61 12.81 6.07
N TYR A 174 -5.08 12.58 4.84
CA TYR A 174 -4.78 11.36 4.08
C TYR A 174 -3.30 11.28 3.69
N ALA A 175 -2.68 12.38 3.30
CA ALA A 175 -1.24 12.41 3.05
C ALA A 175 -0.43 11.96 4.28
N GLN A 176 -0.84 12.32 5.51
CA GLN A 176 -0.23 11.84 6.75
C GLN A 176 -0.43 10.33 6.97
N MET A 177 -1.57 9.75 6.57
CA MET A 177 -1.81 8.31 6.63
C MET A 177 -0.85 7.57 5.71
N PHE A 178 -0.76 7.96 4.45
CA PHE A 178 0.14 7.34 3.46
C PHE A 178 1.62 7.55 3.79
N LEU A 179 1.98 8.64 4.46
CA LEU A 179 3.35 8.83 4.96
C LEU A 179 3.73 7.77 6.01
N ARG A 180 2.80 7.40 6.89
CA ARG A 180 3.00 6.30 7.85
C ARG A 180 3.10 4.94 7.14
N ASP A 181 2.33 4.74 6.05
CA ASP A 181 2.41 3.51 5.26
C ASP A 181 3.76 3.36 4.56
N LEU A 182 4.31 4.46 4.00
CA LEU A 182 5.68 4.48 3.48
C LEU A 182 6.72 4.12 4.55
N GLY A 183 6.51 4.55 5.80
CA GLY A 183 7.38 4.19 6.92
C GLY A 183 7.37 2.68 7.18
N ARG A 184 6.18 2.06 7.20
CA ARG A 184 6.01 0.60 7.37
C ARG A 184 6.71 -0.17 6.26
N LEU A 185 6.42 0.15 4.99
CA LEU A 185 7.06 -0.50 3.85
C LEU A 185 8.58 -0.43 3.90
N LYS A 186 9.16 0.70 4.32
CA LYS A 186 10.62 0.84 4.52
C LYS A 186 11.16 -0.05 5.63
N ASP A 187 10.41 -0.22 6.70
CA ASP A 187 10.82 -1.08 7.82
C ASP A 187 10.70 -2.56 7.45
N THR A 188 9.64 -2.97 6.77
CA THR A 188 9.47 -4.33 6.21
C THR A 188 10.58 -4.64 5.20
N TYR A 189 10.93 -3.70 4.32
CA TYR A 189 12.03 -3.87 3.36
C TYR A 189 13.35 -4.26 4.04
N LYS A 190 13.70 -3.67 5.18
CA LYS A 190 14.93 -4.01 5.93
C LYS A 190 14.94 -5.47 6.36
N ARG A 191 13.80 -6.01 6.83
CA ARG A 191 13.69 -7.40 7.30
C ARG A 191 13.62 -8.41 6.14
N ILE A 192 13.08 -8.02 4.99
CA ILE A 192 13.15 -8.84 3.77
C ILE A 192 14.59 -8.88 3.22
N ASN A 193 15.37 -7.81 3.39
CA ASN A 193 16.68 -7.65 2.77
C ASN A 193 17.80 -8.45 3.47
N ILE A 194 17.51 -9.70 3.83
CA ILE A 194 18.43 -10.66 4.46
C ILE A 194 18.49 -11.93 3.61
N MET A 195 19.68 -12.32 3.14
CA MET A 195 19.90 -13.35 2.14
C MET A 195 19.92 -14.76 2.76
N PRO A 196 19.01 -15.69 2.35
CA PRO A 196 18.91 -17.03 2.93
C PRO A 196 19.77 -18.08 2.21
N LEU A 197 20.23 -17.86 0.96
CA LEU A 197 20.88 -18.88 0.15
C LEU A 197 22.15 -19.43 0.80
N GLY A 198 22.40 -20.72 0.66
CA GLY A 198 23.44 -21.46 1.35
C GLY A 198 22.97 -22.09 2.66
N SER A 199 21.67 -21.94 2.99
CA SER A 199 21.03 -22.65 4.12
C SER A 199 20.70 -24.11 3.78
N GLY A 200 20.75 -24.47 2.49
CA GLY A 200 20.40 -25.80 2.02
C GLY A 200 18.95 -26.15 2.33
N ALA A 201 18.68 -27.43 2.59
CA ALA A 201 17.33 -27.85 2.97
C ALA A 201 16.93 -27.36 4.38
N LEU A 202 17.88 -27.31 5.32
CA LEU A 202 17.70 -26.85 6.72
C LEU A 202 19.03 -26.81 7.52
N ALA A 203 20.07 -27.54 7.09
CA ALA A 203 21.31 -27.75 7.83
C ALA A 203 22.54 -27.23 7.06
N SER A 204 22.35 -26.30 6.13
CA SER A 204 23.42 -25.77 5.28
C SER A 204 24.03 -26.86 4.39
N THR A 205 25.34 -26.84 4.18
CA THR A 205 26.07 -27.74 3.28
C THR A 205 27.46 -28.04 3.81
N THR A 206 28.03 -29.16 3.41
CA THR A 206 29.44 -29.53 3.72
C THR A 206 30.46 -28.84 2.80
N TYR A 207 30.02 -28.19 1.73
CA TYR A 207 30.89 -27.42 0.84
C TYR A 207 31.27 -26.08 1.47
N GLN A 208 32.46 -25.58 1.17
CA GLN A 208 32.94 -24.28 1.65
C GLN A 208 32.40 -23.15 0.77
N VAL A 209 31.10 -22.94 0.85
CA VAL A 209 30.41 -21.86 0.09
C VAL A 209 30.66 -20.49 0.71
N ASN A 210 30.77 -19.46 -0.13
CA ASN A 210 30.90 -18.07 0.30
C ASN A 210 29.54 -17.36 0.24
N ARG A 211 28.74 -17.49 1.30
CA ARG A 211 27.41 -16.84 1.38
C ARG A 211 27.49 -15.31 1.31
N GLN A 212 28.55 -14.69 1.88
CA GLN A 212 28.73 -13.24 1.82
C GLN A 212 28.94 -12.76 0.36
N ARG A 213 29.63 -13.56 -0.45
CA ARG A 213 29.81 -13.25 -1.88
C ARG A 213 28.47 -13.23 -2.61
N VAL A 214 27.61 -14.20 -2.37
CA VAL A 214 26.24 -14.27 -2.96
C VAL A 214 25.39 -13.08 -2.48
N CYS A 215 25.43 -12.77 -1.18
CA CYS A 215 24.76 -11.63 -0.57
C CYS A 215 25.13 -10.32 -1.30
N ASN A 216 26.42 -10.08 -1.51
CA ASN A 216 26.92 -8.88 -2.20
C ASN A 216 26.50 -8.85 -3.69
N LEU A 217 26.53 -9.98 -4.40
CA LEU A 217 26.13 -10.07 -5.79
C LEU A 217 24.64 -9.76 -6.00
N LEU A 218 23.78 -10.13 -5.03
CA LEU A 218 22.34 -9.94 -5.08
C LEU A 218 21.85 -8.66 -4.39
N GLY A 219 22.78 -7.85 -3.83
CA GLY A 219 22.44 -6.59 -3.19
C GLY A 219 21.58 -6.74 -1.95
N PHE A 220 21.86 -7.77 -1.13
CA PHE A 220 21.31 -7.90 0.22
C PHE A 220 22.24 -7.25 1.24
N ASP A 221 21.68 -6.77 2.35
CA ASP A 221 22.46 -6.13 3.41
C ASP A 221 23.15 -7.14 4.31
N GLU A 222 22.50 -8.26 4.59
CA GLU A 222 22.96 -9.28 5.54
C GLU A 222 22.67 -10.70 5.04
N ILE A 223 23.26 -11.69 5.72
CA ILE A 223 22.96 -13.13 5.56
C ILE A 223 22.16 -13.64 6.76
N THR A 224 21.26 -14.58 6.55
CA THR A 224 20.55 -15.26 7.64
C THR A 224 21.53 -16.01 8.55
N GLN A 225 21.32 -15.94 9.88
CA GLN A 225 22.24 -16.47 10.87
C GLN A 225 21.95 -17.94 11.28
N ASN A 226 20.74 -18.44 10.98
CA ASN A 226 20.35 -19.83 11.25
C ASN A 226 19.73 -20.45 10.01
N SER A 227 20.30 -21.55 9.52
CA SER A 227 19.87 -22.20 8.28
C SER A 227 18.48 -22.85 8.38
N LEU A 228 18.07 -23.29 9.57
CA LEU A 228 16.76 -23.88 9.80
C LEU A 228 15.66 -22.83 9.77
N ASP A 229 15.89 -21.68 10.40
CA ASP A 229 15.03 -20.54 10.38
C ASP A 229 14.91 -19.93 8.96
N ALA A 230 16.04 -19.80 8.27
CA ALA A 230 16.14 -19.16 6.95
C ALA A 230 15.21 -19.78 5.87
N VAL A 231 14.95 -21.08 5.95
CA VAL A 231 14.06 -21.81 5.02
C VAL A 231 12.63 -21.92 5.55
N SER A 232 12.41 -21.65 6.85
CA SER A 232 11.11 -21.71 7.53
C SER A 232 10.43 -20.34 7.59
N ASP A 233 11.17 -19.25 7.61
CA ASP A 233 10.65 -17.90 7.80
C ASP A 233 9.73 -17.47 6.65
N ARG A 234 8.56 -16.97 7.03
CA ARG A 234 7.59 -16.26 6.17
C ARG A 234 7.03 -15.03 6.89
N ASP A 235 7.64 -14.60 8.01
CA ASP A 235 7.22 -13.41 8.74
C ASP A 235 7.21 -12.18 7.83
N PHE A 236 8.18 -12.08 6.92
CA PHE A 236 8.27 -11.00 5.95
C PHE A 236 7.11 -10.94 4.96
N CYS A 237 6.50 -12.08 4.60
CA CYS A 237 5.27 -12.12 3.79
C CYS A 237 4.07 -11.62 4.60
N ILE A 238 3.95 -12.08 5.85
CA ILE A 238 2.87 -11.68 6.77
C ILE A 238 2.96 -10.18 7.09
N GLU A 239 4.16 -9.69 7.35
CA GLU A 239 4.41 -8.28 7.65
C GLU A 239 4.04 -7.40 6.44
N LEU A 240 4.49 -7.76 5.24
CA LEU A 240 4.11 -7.04 4.02
C LEU A 240 2.59 -7.06 3.81
N ALA A 241 1.94 -8.21 3.92
CA ALA A 241 0.48 -8.30 3.80
C ALA A 241 -0.25 -7.46 4.86
N SER A 242 0.31 -7.33 6.07
CA SER A 242 -0.21 -6.45 7.11
C SER A 242 -0.08 -4.97 6.72
N ASP A 243 1.07 -4.56 6.19
CA ASP A 243 1.30 -3.19 5.71
C ASP A 243 0.35 -2.84 4.57
N LEU A 244 0.18 -3.77 3.61
CA LEU A 244 -0.76 -3.64 2.50
C LEU A 244 -2.22 -3.56 2.98
N SER A 245 -2.58 -4.31 4.02
CA SER A 245 -3.90 -4.26 4.65
C SER A 245 -4.17 -2.89 5.27
N ILE A 246 -3.19 -2.29 5.96
CA ILE A 246 -3.32 -0.95 6.55
C ILE A 246 -3.42 0.11 5.44
N LEU A 247 -2.61 0.01 4.39
CA LEU A 247 -2.67 0.91 3.24
C LEU A 247 -4.05 0.85 2.57
N MET A 248 -4.59 -0.35 2.32
CA MET A 248 -5.93 -0.54 1.77
C MET A 248 -7.02 0.00 2.69
N MET A 249 -6.87 -0.11 4.01
CA MET A 249 -7.79 0.49 4.97
C MET A 249 -7.81 2.03 4.82
N HIS A 250 -6.67 2.68 4.63
CA HIS A 250 -6.60 4.11 4.38
C HIS A 250 -7.25 4.49 3.04
N LEU A 251 -7.01 3.72 1.97
CA LEU A 251 -7.69 3.90 0.68
C LEU A 251 -9.20 3.70 0.78
N SER A 252 -9.65 2.71 1.56
CA SER A 252 -11.07 2.43 1.80
C SER A 252 -11.75 3.59 2.52
N ARG A 253 -11.12 4.13 3.57
CA ARG A 253 -11.64 5.31 4.28
C ARG A 253 -11.75 6.52 3.37
N PHE A 254 -10.74 6.78 2.55
CA PHE A 254 -10.78 7.87 1.60
C PHE A 254 -11.85 7.66 0.52
N SER A 255 -11.97 6.42 0.04
CA SER A 255 -13.03 6.04 -0.91
C SER A 255 -14.43 6.31 -0.34
N GLU A 256 -14.68 5.99 0.93
CA GLU A 256 -15.96 6.27 1.60
C GLU A 256 -16.28 7.76 1.60
N GLU A 257 -15.32 8.62 1.92
CA GLU A 257 -15.56 10.07 1.87
C GLU A 257 -15.81 10.58 0.46
N ILE A 258 -15.09 10.07 -0.55
CA ILE A 258 -15.35 10.41 -1.96
C ILE A 258 -16.76 9.99 -2.37
N ILE A 259 -17.22 8.80 -1.95
CA ILE A 259 -18.60 8.33 -2.21
C ILE A 259 -19.61 9.29 -1.58
N LEU A 260 -19.41 9.67 -0.32
CA LEU A 260 -20.27 10.65 0.35
C LEU A 260 -20.26 11.99 -0.39
N TRP A 261 -19.07 12.50 -0.75
CA TRP A 261 -18.93 13.78 -1.44
C TRP A 261 -19.52 13.80 -2.85
N CYS A 262 -19.57 12.65 -3.53
CA CYS A 262 -20.23 12.50 -4.85
C CYS A 262 -21.77 12.43 -4.75
N SER A 263 -22.34 12.07 -3.59
CA SER A 263 -23.78 11.93 -3.42
C SER A 263 -24.51 13.24 -3.67
N TRP A 264 -25.79 13.16 -4.04
CA TRP A 264 -26.63 14.35 -4.24
C TRP A 264 -26.79 15.18 -2.96
N GLU A 265 -26.76 14.54 -1.80
CA GLU A 265 -26.90 15.15 -0.48
C GLU A 265 -25.71 16.05 -0.13
N PHE A 266 -24.49 15.64 -0.49
CA PHE A 266 -23.27 16.42 -0.28
C PHE A 266 -22.91 17.26 -1.50
N LYS A 267 -22.78 16.65 -2.66
CA LYS A 267 -22.40 17.25 -3.93
C LYS A 267 -21.17 18.20 -3.81
N PHE A 268 -20.14 17.74 -3.07
CA PHE A 268 -18.91 18.49 -2.84
C PHE A 268 -17.90 18.32 -3.96
N ILE A 269 -17.98 17.17 -4.64
CA ILE A 269 -17.12 16.84 -5.77
C ILE A 269 -17.94 16.21 -6.89
N GLU A 270 -17.32 16.16 -8.06
CA GLU A 270 -17.77 15.38 -9.19
C GLU A 270 -16.59 14.64 -9.79
N LEU A 271 -16.72 13.31 -9.97
CA LEU A 271 -15.74 12.50 -10.66
C LEU A 271 -15.86 12.72 -12.17
N ASP A 272 -14.74 12.57 -12.87
CA ASP A 272 -14.74 12.60 -14.34
C ASP A 272 -15.50 11.40 -14.89
N ASP A 273 -16.08 11.56 -16.09
CA ASP A 273 -16.87 10.51 -16.76
C ASP A 273 -16.04 9.25 -17.05
N ALA A 274 -14.73 9.42 -17.28
CA ALA A 274 -13.80 8.31 -17.49
C ALA A 274 -13.59 7.44 -16.24
N TYR A 275 -13.97 7.94 -15.06
CA TYR A 275 -13.81 7.27 -13.76
C TYR A 275 -15.15 7.05 -13.03
N SER A 276 -16.23 6.99 -13.79
CA SER A 276 -17.59 6.79 -13.28
C SER A 276 -18.34 5.87 -14.21
N THR A 277 -19.43 5.28 -13.73
CA THR A 277 -20.37 4.56 -14.60
C THR A 277 -21.76 5.17 -14.54
N GLY A 278 -22.55 4.93 -15.58
CA GLY A 278 -23.94 5.30 -15.64
C GLY A 278 -24.87 4.17 -15.24
N SER A 279 -26.16 4.38 -15.49
CA SER A 279 -27.20 3.37 -15.35
C SER A 279 -27.82 3.09 -16.72
N SER A 280 -28.10 1.82 -17.02
CA SER A 280 -28.78 1.42 -18.26
C SER A 280 -30.24 1.88 -18.33
N ILE A 281 -30.81 2.30 -17.20
CA ILE A 281 -32.22 2.66 -17.08
C ILE A 281 -32.43 4.09 -16.55
N MET A 282 -31.46 4.65 -15.85
CA MET A 282 -31.54 5.99 -15.23
C MET A 282 -30.48 6.91 -15.86
N PRO A 283 -30.85 7.73 -16.90
CA PRO A 283 -29.86 8.50 -17.66
C PRO A 283 -29.13 9.60 -16.87
N GLN A 284 -29.68 10.01 -15.72
CA GLN A 284 -29.10 11.02 -14.85
C GLN A 284 -28.09 10.43 -13.83
N LYS A 285 -28.02 9.10 -13.70
CA LYS A 285 -27.23 8.45 -12.65
C LYS A 285 -25.76 8.34 -13.02
N LYS A 286 -24.88 8.74 -12.10
CA LYS A 286 -23.43 8.63 -12.19
C LYS A 286 -22.90 8.01 -10.91
N ASN A 287 -22.25 6.87 -11.03
CA ASN A 287 -21.83 6.05 -9.89
C ASN A 287 -20.32 6.18 -9.65
N PRO A 288 -19.86 6.22 -8.40
CA PRO A 288 -18.44 6.25 -8.04
C PRO A 288 -17.87 4.83 -7.89
N ASP A 289 -18.03 3.97 -8.93
CA ASP A 289 -17.72 2.52 -8.84
C ASP A 289 -16.28 2.21 -8.46
N ILE A 290 -15.32 3.04 -8.89
CA ILE A 290 -13.91 2.83 -8.56
C ILE A 290 -13.72 2.82 -7.05
N THR A 291 -14.29 3.81 -6.37
CA THR A 291 -14.17 3.94 -4.91
C THR A 291 -14.92 2.83 -4.18
N GLU A 292 -16.08 2.40 -4.71
CA GLU A 292 -16.81 1.26 -4.16
C GLU A 292 -16.03 -0.04 -4.30
N LEU A 293 -15.40 -0.28 -5.47
CA LEU A 293 -14.55 -1.45 -5.69
C LEU A 293 -13.29 -1.44 -4.83
N ILE A 294 -12.64 -0.30 -4.61
CA ILE A 294 -11.48 -0.19 -3.71
C ILE A 294 -11.90 -0.55 -2.28
N ARG A 295 -13.04 -0.04 -1.82
CA ARG A 295 -13.63 -0.39 -0.53
C ARG A 295 -13.88 -1.90 -0.42
N GLY A 296 -14.44 -2.53 -1.46
CA GLY A 296 -14.66 -3.97 -1.52
C GLY A 296 -13.37 -4.79 -1.55
N LYS A 297 -12.40 -4.39 -2.39
CA LYS A 297 -11.10 -5.07 -2.53
C LYS A 297 -10.25 -5.01 -1.25
N THR A 298 -10.49 -4.09 -0.36
CA THR A 298 -9.84 -4.05 0.96
C THR A 298 -10.08 -5.34 1.75
N GLY A 299 -11.31 -5.88 1.70
CA GLY A 299 -11.63 -7.16 2.33
C GLY A 299 -10.87 -8.34 1.74
N ARG A 300 -10.54 -8.30 0.43
CA ARG A 300 -9.73 -9.32 -0.25
C ARG A 300 -8.31 -9.35 0.32
N VAL A 301 -7.65 -8.20 0.43
CA VAL A 301 -6.29 -8.09 0.99
C VAL A 301 -6.24 -8.51 2.48
N TYR A 302 -7.32 -8.24 3.25
CA TYR A 302 -7.45 -8.78 4.62
C TYR A 302 -7.54 -10.31 4.63
N GLY A 303 -8.24 -10.89 3.64
CA GLY A 303 -8.31 -12.34 3.45
C GLY A 303 -6.93 -12.94 3.22
N ASP A 304 -6.10 -12.31 2.38
CA ASP A 304 -4.73 -12.75 2.06
C ASP A 304 -3.84 -12.75 3.32
N LEU A 305 -3.89 -11.68 4.12
CA LEU A 305 -3.18 -11.63 5.40
C LEU A 305 -3.63 -12.75 6.34
N ASN A 306 -4.94 -12.98 6.45
CA ASN A 306 -5.48 -14.04 7.30
C ASN A 306 -5.06 -15.43 6.79
N THR A 307 -4.99 -15.62 5.47
CA THR A 307 -4.49 -16.86 4.85
C THR A 307 -3.05 -17.13 5.27
N LEU A 308 -2.15 -16.16 5.13
CA LEU A 308 -0.74 -16.29 5.52
C LEU A 308 -0.57 -16.62 7.01
N LEU A 309 -1.28 -15.91 7.89
CA LEU A 309 -1.28 -16.19 9.33
C LEU A 309 -1.78 -17.62 9.63
N THR A 310 -2.80 -18.06 8.91
CA THR A 310 -3.41 -19.39 9.10
C THR A 310 -2.48 -20.51 8.63
N ILE A 311 -1.80 -20.34 7.49
CA ILE A 311 -0.81 -21.29 6.99
C ILE A 311 0.28 -21.51 8.05
N MET A 312 0.87 -20.44 8.55
CA MET A 312 2.06 -20.51 9.40
C MET A 312 1.81 -20.93 10.85
N LYS A 313 0.61 -20.73 11.40
CA LYS A 313 0.30 -20.86 12.83
C LYS A 313 0.61 -22.22 13.48
N GLY A 314 0.75 -23.28 12.75
CA GLY A 314 0.90 -24.63 13.31
C GLY A 314 1.99 -25.46 12.63
N LEU A 315 2.76 -24.87 11.72
CA LEU A 315 3.82 -25.58 11.01
C LEU A 315 5.03 -25.83 11.90
N PRO A 316 5.60 -27.03 11.88
CA PRO A 316 6.92 -27.28 12.44
C PRO A 316 7.99 -26.62 11.56
N LEU A 317 9.19 -26.42 12.13
CA LEU A 317 10.37 -26.05 11.37
C LEU A 317 10.72 -27.18 10.39
N ALA A 318 11.33 -26.98 9.38
CA ALA A 318 11.87 -26.08 8.46
C ALA A 318 10.86 -25.73 7.33
N TYR A 319 10.81 -26.52 6.22
CA TYR A 319 9.89 -26.38 5.12
C TYR A 319 8.83 -27.50 5.13
N ASN A 320 7.58 -27.12 4.99
CA ASN A 320 6.44 -27.99 4.73
C ASN A 320 5.73 -27.52 3.46
N LYS A 321 5.09 -28.43 2.73
CA LYS A 321 4.46 -28.12 1.43
C LYS A 321 3.33 -27.08 1.55
N ASP A 322 2.72 -26.94 2.75
CA ASP A 322 1.78 -25.86 3.10
C ASP A 322 2.32 -24.48 2.74
N MET A 323 3.63 -24.26 2.87
CA MET A 323 4.29 -22.99 2.57
C MET A 323 4.29 -22.64 1.07
N GLN A 324 3.83 -23.54 0.18
CA GLN A 324 3.64 -23.22 -1.23
C GLN A 324 2.47 -22.24 -1.42
N GLU A 325 1.47 -22.29 -0.53
CA GLU A 325 0.28 -21.45 -0.54
C GLU A 325 0.58 -19.98 -0.15
N ASP A 326 1.80 -19.69 0.32
CA ASP A 326 2.22 -18.31 0.66
C ASP A 326 2.18 -17.38 -0.54
N LYS A 327 2.52 -17.91 -1.73
CA LYS A 327 2.72 -17.12 -2.96
C LYS A 327 1.41 -16.57 -3.51
N GLU A 328 0.38 -17.40 -3.62
CA GLU A 328 -0.90 -16.93 -4.17
C GLU A 328 -1.47 -15.80 -3.33
N ALA A 329 -1.47 -15.92 -2.00
CA ALA A 329 -1.96 -14.90 -1.10
C ALA A 329 -1.16 -13.59 -1.20
N ILE A 330 0.18 -13.64 -1.13
CA ILE A 330 0.99 -12.40 -1.15
C ILE A 330 0.98 -11.75 -2.54
N PHE A 331 0.98 -12.52 -3.62
CA PHE A 331 0.90 -12.00 -4.98
C PHE A 331 -0.45 -11.32 -5.24
N ASP A 332 -1.54 -11.92 -4.78
CA ASP A 332 -2.87 -11.34 -4.90
C ASP A 332 -3.00 -10.02 -4.15
N ALA A 333 -2.49 -9.97 -2.92
CA ALA A 333 -2.47 -8.74 -2.13
C ALA A 333 -1.70 -7.61 -2.84
N ILE A 334 -0.51 -7.92 -3.37
CA ILE A 334 0.34 -6.96 -4.10
C ILE A 334 -0.36 -6.46 -5.36
N ASP A 335 -0.84 -7.36 -6.20
CA ASP A 335 -1.51 -7.02 -7.46
C ASP A 335 -2.77 -6.19 -7.22
N THR A 336 -3.55 -6.55 -6.21
CA THR A 336 -4.75 -5.81 -5.81
C THR A 336 -4.43 -4.40 -5.35
N VAL A 337 -3.41 -4.21 -4.51
CA VAL A 337 -2.98 -2.88 -4.03
C VAL A 337 -2.47 -2.02 -5.18
N LYS A 338 -1.61 -2.56 -6.04
CA LYS A 338 -1.07 -1.85 -7.20
C LYS A 338 -2.20 -1.41 -8.15
N LEU A 339 -3.15 -2.29 -8.42
CA LEU A 339 -4.32 -1.98 -9.24
C LEU A 339 -5.15 -0.83 -8.63
N CYS A 340 -5.42 -0.90 -7.33
CA CYS A 340 -6.19 0.13 -6.63
C CYS A 340 -5.50 1.50 -6.68
N ILE A 341 -4.21 1.58 -6.36
CA ILE A 341 -3.47 2.85 -6.37
C ILE A 341 -3.39 3.43 -7.80
N ASN A 342 -3.07 2.59 -8.80
CA ASN A 342 -2.96 3.02 -10.19
C ASN A 342 -4.29 3.56 -10.76
N THR A 343 -5.42 3.07 -10.28
CA THR A 343 -6.75 3.56 -10.69
C THR A 343 -7.17 4.78 -9.88
N PHE A 344 -6.82 4.84 -8.59
CA PHE A 344 -7.20 5.93 -7.69
C PHE A 344 -6.51 7.25 -8.03
N ILE A 345 -5.23 7.21 -8.43
CA ILE A 345 -4.43 8.39 -8.78
C ILE A 345 -5.11 9.22 -9.87
N PRO A 346 -5.35 8.72 -11.09
CA PRO A 346 -5.93 9.53 -12.16
C PRO A 346 -7.38 9.94 -11.88
N MET A 347 -8.13 9.16 -11.12
CA MET A 347 -9.45 9.56 -10.63
C MET A 347 -9.38 10.82 -9.78
N LEU A 348 -8.40 10.93 -8.87
CA LEU A 348 -8.20 12.14 -8.05
C LEU A 348 -7.69 13.32 -8.87
N GLU A 349 -6.80 13.10 -9.86
CA GLU A 349 -6.25 14.14 -10.72
C GLU A 349 -7.32 14.84 -11.55
N THR A 350 -8.36 14.11 -11.95
CA THR A 350 -9.45 14.59 -12.81
C THR A 350 -10.70 15.04 -12.05
N MET A 351 -10.75 14.79 -10.75
CA MET A 351 -11.88 15.14 -9.89
C MET A 351 -12.14 16.65 -9.84
N THR A 352 -13.38 17.05 -10.02
CA THR A 352 -13.81 18.45 -9.91
C THR A 352 -14.26 18.77 -8.49
N ILE A 353 -13.73 19.83 -7.89
CA ILE A 353 -14.09 20.31 -6.55
C ILE A 353 -15.16 21.39 -6.67
N ILE A 354 -16.34 21.16 -6.07
CA ILE A 354 -17.49 22.08 -6.11
C ILE A 354 -17.45 23.00 -4.89
N LYS A 355 -16.53 23.96 -4.92
CA LYS A 355 -16.23 24.90 -3.81
C LYS A 355 -17.48 25.61 -3.27
N LYS A 356 -18.40 25.97 -4.14
CA LYS A 356 -19.66 26.64 -3.76
C LYS A 356 -20.47 25.76 -2.80
N ASN A 357 -20.69 24.52 -3.12
CA ASN A 357 -21.49 23.61 -2.29
C ASN A 357 -20.81 23.34 -0.93
N MET A 358 -19.49 23.20 -0.91
CA MET A 358 -18.74 23.09 0.33
C MET A 358 -18.94 24.31 1.23
N ARG A 359 -18.80 25.52 0.66
CA ARG A 359 -18.99 26.78 1.40
C ARG A 359 -20.42 26.96 1.91
N GLU A 360 -21.41 26.66 1.09
CA GLU A 360 -22.83 26.70 1.48
C GLU A 360 -23.16 25.70 2.58
N ALA A 361 -22.58 24.49 2.52
CA ALA A 361 -22.73 23.50 3.56
C ALA A 361 -22.06 23.95 4.88
N ALA A 362 -20.92 24.63 4.81
CA ALA A 362 -20.23 25.19 5.97
C ALA A 362 -21.04 26.32 6.64
N ALA A 363 -21.80 27.09 5.87
CA ALA A 363 -22.66 28.14 6.40
C ALA A 363 -23.90 27.62 7.16
N LYS A 364 -24.14 26.30 7.15
CA LYS A 364 -25.28 25.69 7.84
C LYS A 364 -24.80 24.89 9.05
N GLY A 365 -25.59 24.90 10.14
CA GLY A 365 -25.32 24.05 11.31
C GLY A 365 -24.44 24.69 12.38
N PHE A 366 -24.30 26.00 12.35
CA PHE A 366 -23.65 26.77 13.44
C PHE A 366 -22.22 26.33 13.75
N ILE A 367 -21.44 25.92 12.73
CA ILE A 367 -20.09 25.39 12.91
C ILE A 367 -19.08 26.41 13.42
N ASN A 368 -19.44 27.70 13.41
CA ASN A 368 -18.74 28.84 13.97
C ASN A 368 -19.17 29.21 15.40
N ALA A 369 -20.04 28.39 16.05
CA ALA A 369 -20.49 28.67 17.40
C ALA A 369 -19.34 28.65 18.44
N THR A 370 -18.33 27.79 18.21
CA THR A 370 -17.12 27.81 19.06
C THR A 370 -16.39 29.14 18.97
N ASP A 371 -16.30 29.71 17.76
CA ASP A 371 -15.66 31.02 17.53
C ASP A 371 -16.45 32.17 18.20
N CYS A 372 -17.78 32.07 18.25
CA CYS A 372 -18.63 32.98 19.03
C CYS A 372 -18.35 32.89 20.53
N ALA A 373 -18.20 31.69 21.07
CA ALA A 373 -17.84 31.49 22.48
C ALA A 373 -16.43 32.02 22.77
N ASP A 374 -15.47 31.72 21.89
CA ASP A 374 -14.07 32.20 22.01
C ASP A 374 -13.98 33.73 21.94
N TYR A 375 -14.83 34.38 21.14
CA TYR A 375 -14.95 35.86 21.13
C TYR A 375 -15.28 36.42 22.51
N LEU A 376 -16.27 35.83 23.19
CA LEU A 376 -16.62 36.26 24.54
C LEU A 376 -15.49 35.98 25.55
N VAL A 377 -14.79 34.86 25.41
CA VAL A 377 -13.65 34.52 26.26
C VAL A 377 -12.53 35.56 26.10
N LYS A 378 -12.24 35.98 24.88
CA LYS A 378 -11.26 37.03 24.61
C LYS A 378 -11.66 38.38 25.20
N LYS A 379 -12.97 38.63 25.41
CA LYS A 379 -13.51 39.81 26.11
C LYS A 379 -13.70 39.59 27.64
N GLY A 380 -13.11 38.52 28.18
CA GLY A 380 -12.98 38.29 29.65
C GLY A 380 -14.10 37.45 30.29
N ILE A 381 -14.98 36.83 29.49
CA ILE A 381 -16.01 35.93 30.04
C ILE A 381 -15.40 34.54 30.23
N PRO A 382 -15.59 33.85 31.36
CA PRO A 382 -15.15 32.46 31.54
C PRO A 382 -15.75 31.54 30.46
N PHE A 383 -14.96 30.58 29.97
CA PHE A 383 -15.37 29.71 28.87
C PHE A 383 -16.72 29.01 29.08
N ARG A 384 -16.99 28.51 30.29
CA ARG A 384 -18.26 27.83 30.61
C ARG A 384 -19.48 28.74 30.48
N ASP A 385 -19.33 30.03 30.85
CA ASP A 385 -20.38 31.03 30.68
C ASP A 385 -20.53 31.45 29.23
N ALA A 386 -19.44 31.68 28.55
CA ALA A 386 -19.42 31.96 27.08
C ALA A 386 -20.09 30.83 26.30
N TYR A 387 -19.79 29.56 26.63
CA TYR A 387 -20.41 28.38 26.01
C TYR A 387 -21.95 28.36 26.25
N LYS A 388 -22.40 28.64 27.47
CA LYS A 388 -23.84 28.68 27.82
C LYS A 388 -24.54 29.78 27.03
N ILE A 389 -23.98 31.00 27.03
CA ILE A 389 -24.51 32.14 26.28
C ILE A 389 -24.63 31.82 24.79
N THR A 390 -23.57 31.26 24.19
CA THR A 390 -23.58 30.87 22.79
C THR A 390 -24.61 29.77 22.49
N GLY A 391 -24.78 28.80 23.38
CA GLY A 391 -25.81 27.78 23.24
C GLY A 391 -27.24 28.33 23.25
N GLU A 392 -27.51 29.31 24.09
CA GLU A 392 -28.79 30.03 24.13
C GLU A 392 -29.02 30.85 22.85
N ILE A 393 -27.98 31.49 22.32
CA ILE A 393 -28.03 32.22 21.03
C ILE A 393 -28.32 31.26 19.86
N VAL A 394 -27.63 30.10 19.81
CA VAL A 394 -27.88 29.08 18.77
C VAL A 394 -29.32 28.58 18.81
N ARG A 395 -29.86 28.34 20.02
CA ARG A 395 -31.27 27.95 20.18
C ARG A 395 -32.22 29.03 19.65
N LEU A 396 -32.00 30.29 20.00
CA LEU A 396 -32.79 31.41 19.48
C LEU A 396 -32.74 31.50 17.95
N CYS A 397 -31.53 31.33 17.38
CA CYS A 397 -31.35 31.32 15.92
C CYS A 397 -32.14 30.21 15.25
N ILE A 398 -32.14 28.99 15.83
CA ILE A 398 -32.92 27.84 15.30
C ILE A 398 -34.42 28.16 15.34
N GLU A 399 -34.94 28.64 16.47
CA GLU A 399 -36.34 28.97 16.65
C GLU A 399 -36.85 30.06 15.67
N ASN A 400 -35.97 30.96 15.25
CA ASN A 400 -36.31 32.09 14.37
C ASN A 400 -35.80 31.95 12.93
N ASN A 401 -35.29 30.78 12.51
CA ASN A 401 -34.67 30.54 11.19
C ASN A 401 -33.56 31.54 10.87
N LEU A 402 -32.76 31.92 11.84
CA LEU A 402 -31.57 32.77 11.72
C LEU A 402 -30.30 31.92 11.73
N THR A 403 -29.19 32.54 11.31
CA THR A 403 -27.83 32.04 11.55
C THR A 403 -27.10 33.04 12.48
N LEU A 404 -25.92 32.65 12.97
CA LEU A 404 -25.10 33.60 13.75
C LEU A 404 -24.76 34.85 12.93
N GLU A 405 -24.51 34.71 11.63
CA GLU A 405 -24.16 35.84 10.76
C GLU A 405 -25.36 36.76 10.43
N THR A 406 -26.59 36.23 10.51
CA THR A 406 -27.80 37.00 10.15
C THR A 406 -28.55 37.53 11.37
N MET A 407 -28.16 37.15 12.59
CA MET A 407 -28.77 37.66 13.83
C MET A 407 -28.37 39.10 14.07
N PRO A 408 -29.32 40.05 14.29
CA PRO A 408 -28.98 41.44 14.57
C PRO A 408 -28.13 41.61 15.83
N ILE A 409 -27.25 42.61 15.83
CA ILE A 409 -26.34 42.92 16.97
C ILE A 409 -27.10 43.23 18.25
N GLU A 410 -28.28 43.86 18.14
CA GLU A 410 -29.15 44.14 19.27
C GLU A 410 -29.54 42.87 20.00
N LYS A 411 -29.82 41.77 19.26
CA LYS A 411 -30.13 40.47 19.83
C LYS A 411 -28.94 39.82 20.56
N TYR A 412 -27.75 39.97 20.00
CA TYR A 412 -26.51 39.54 20.69
C TYR A 412 -26.34 40.25 22.04
N LYS A 413 -26.60 41.57 22.05
CA LYS A 413 -26.46 42.39 23.28
C LYS A 413 -27.48 42.04 24.37
N GLU A 414 -28.60 41.43 24.03
CA GLU A 414 -29.55 40.92 25.03
C GLU A 414 -28.95 39.76 25.90
N PHE A 415 -28.01 38.99 25.32
CA PHE A 415 -27.33 37.88 26.01
C PHE A 415 -26.06 38.36 26.75
N SER A 416 -25.33 39.34 26.19
CA SER A 416 -24.17 39.90 26.84
C SER A 416 -23.83 41.30 26.24
N ASN A 417 -23.59 42.29 27.14
CA ASN A 417 -23.11 43.60 26.72
C ASN A 417 -21.68 43.62 26.19
N LYS A 418 -21.00 42.47 26.18
CA LYS A 418 -19.67 42.31 25.62
C LYS A 418 -19.68 42.12 24.09
N PHE A 419 -20.85 41.83 23.49
CA PHE A 419 -20.97 41.78 22.03
C PHE A 419 -20.95 43.18 21.41
N GLU A 420 -20.10 43.32 20.41
CA GLU A 420 -19.96 44.52 19.57
C GLU A 420 -19.99 44.12 18.09
N GLU A 421 -19.98 45.06 17.16
CA GLU A 421 -20.05 44.82 15.70
C GLU A 421 -18.93 43.88 15.20
N ASP A 422 -17.79 43.82 15.87
CA ASP A 422 -16.64 42.99 15.54
C ASP A 422 -16.93 41.47 15.70
N ILE A 423 -18.08 41.10 16.32
CA ILE A 423 -18.52 39.71 16.36
C ILE A 423 -18.70 39.13 14.95
N PHE A 424 -19.25 39.90 14.01
CA PHE A 424 -19.51 39.39 12.65
C PHE A 424 -18.23 39.05 11.90
N GLU A 425 -17.12 39.73 12.17
CA GLU A 425 -15.81 39.35 11.64
C GLU A 425 -15.28 38.10 12.36
N ALA A 426 -15.45 38.02 13.68
CA ALA A 426 -14.97 36.89 14.48
C ALA A 426 -15.62 35.54 14.11
N ILE A 427 -16.91 35.56 13.74
CA ILE A 427 -17.68 34.36 13.35
C ILE A 427 -17.70 34.12 11.84
N ASN A 428 -17.11 34.99 11.04
CA ASN A 428 -16.96 34.78 9.61
C ASN A 428 -16.17 33.49 9.37
N LEU A 429 -16.69 32.57 8.52
CA LEU A 429 -16.12 31.23 8.34
C LEU A 429 -14.67 31.27 7.81
N GLU A 430 -14.38 32.19 6.94
CA GLU A 430 -13.02 32.41 6.41
C GLU A 430 -12.09 32.85 7.54
N THR A 431 -12.52 33.80 8.37
CA THR A 431 -11.79 34.28 9.55
C THR A 431 -11.60 33.16 10.56
N CYS A 432 -12.65 32.37 10.83
CA CYS A 432 -12.57 31.21 11.72
C CYS A 432 -11.46 30.25 11.31
N VAL A 433 -11.34 29.94 10.01
CA VAL A 433 -10.28 29.08 9.49
C VAL A 433 -8.91 29.79 9.57
N MET A 434 -8.82 31.06 9.13
CA MET A 434 -7.57 31.81 9.07
C MET A 434 -6.92 32.05 10.44
N GLN A 435 -7.71 32.07 11.52
CA GLN A 435 -7.20 32.25 12.88
C GLN A 435 -6.61 30.97 13.49
N ARG A 436 -6.88 29.79 12.93
CA ARG A 436 -6.39 28.49 13.44
C ARG A 436 -4.98 28.18 12.91
N LYS A 437 -4.02 29.03 13.31
CA LYS A 437 -2.63 29.05 12.79
C LYS A 437 -1.66 28.11 13.52
N VAL A 438 -2.11 27.44 14.57
CA VAL A 438 -1.27 26.49 15.29
C VAL A 438 -0.72 25.41 14.36
N GLU A 439 0.43 24.87 14.66
CA GLU A 439 1.01 23.75 13.91
C GLU A 439 0.00 22.60 13.80
N GLY A 440 -0.19 22.09 12.58
CA GLY A 440 -1.22 21.08 12.29
C GLY A 440 -2.64 21.64 12.09
N GLY A 441 -2.86 22.95 12.27
CA GLY A 441 -4.17 23.60 12.08
C GLY A 441 -4.60 23.76 10.61
N PRO A 442 -5.87 24.19 10.37
CA PRO A 442 -6.45 24.33 9.03
C PRO A 442 -6.13 25.65 8.34
N ALA A 443 -5.48 26.62 8.99
CA ALA A 443 -5.11 27.86 8.34
C ALA A 443 -4.21 27.61 7.12
N PRO A 444 -4.36 28.38 6.01
CA PRO A 444 -3.57 28.15 4.81
C PRO A 444 -2.05 28.12 5.04
N GLU A 445 -1.53 28.95 5.95
CA GLU A 445 -0.11 28.95 6.32
C GLU A 445 0.31 27.64 7.01
N SER A 446 -0.52 27.13 7.92
CA SER A 446 -0.26 25.86 8.61
C SER A 446 -0.37 24.67 7.68
N VAL A 447 -1.31 24.70 6.72
CA VAL A 447 -1.43 23.66 5.68
C VAL A 447 -0.25 23.68 4.72
N LYS A 448 0.26 24.87 4.34
CA LYS A 448 1.50 24.96 3.56
C LYS A 448 2.69 24.32 4.27
N ALA A 449 2.83 24.54 5.56
CA ALA A 449 3.88 23.89 6.36
C ALA A 449 3.72 22.36 6.36
N GLN A 450 2.49 21.84 6.46
CA GLN A 450 2.20 20.39 6.34
C GLN A 450 2.58 19.86 4.95
N ILE A 451 2.28 20.58 3.89
CA ILE A 451 2.63 20.24 2.50
C ILE A 451 4.16 20.13 2.37
N GLU A 452 4.90 21.14 2.82
CA GLU A 452 6.37 21.12 2.76
C GLU A 452 6.97 19.98 3.59
N TYR A 453 6.42 19.71 4.77
CA TYR A 453 6.84 18.57 5.58
C TYR A 453 6.69 17.25 4.82
N VAL A 454 5.53 17.00 4.22
CA VAL A 454 5.27 15.76 3.47
C VAL A 454 6.15 15.69 2.23
N ARG A 455 6.27 16.80 1.47
CA ARG A 455 7.13 16.89 0.27
C ARG A 455 8.58 16.50 0.57
N ASN A 456 9.14 17.00 1.66
CA ASN A 456 10.51 16.66 2.09
C ASN A 456 10.70 15.20 2.51
N LYS A 457 9.63 14.51 2.91
CA LYS A 457 9.69 13.09 3.32
C LYS A 457 9.55 12.11 2.15
N ILE A 458 8.95 12.55 1.04
CA ILE A 458 8.71 11.67 -0.13
C ILE A 458 9.73 11.86 -1.26
N ASN A 459 10.53 12.90 -1.21
CA ASN A 459 11.70 13.08 -2.08
C ASN A 459 12.90 12.30 -1.52
#